data_48635eb65e561ea7a6c8c28095d5f7c6
#
_entry.id   48635eb65e561ea7a6c8c28095d5f7c6
#
_cell.length_a   1.000
_cell.length_b   1.000
_cell.length_c   1.000
_cell.angle_alpha   90.00
_cell.angle_beta   90.00
_cell.angle_gamma   90.00
#
_symmetry.space_group_name_H-M   'P 1'
#
loop_
_entity.id
_entity.type
_entity.pdbx_description
1 polymer ?
#
loop_
_entity_poly.entity_id
_entity_poly.type
_entity_poly.pdbx_seq_one_letter_code
_entity_poly.pdbx_strand_id
1 'polypeptide(L)' 'MSLPNDPVMLLSVVNTLLRDRYGDLDALCDGEDLGRAALESRLATVGY' A
#
# COMPACT_ATOMS: atom_id res chain seq x y z
N MET A 1 -1.23 0.65 11.43
CA MET A 1 -1.39 1.96 10.79
C MET A 1 -2.64 1.99 9.91
N SER A 2 -3.38 3.07 9.97
CA SER A 2 -4.57 3.22 9.15
C SER A 2 -4.21 3.88 7.82
N LEU A 3 -4.59 3.24 6.72
CA LEU A 3 -4.30 3.78 5.39
C LEU A 3 -5.40 4.76 4.95
N PRO A 4 -5.04 5.80 4.18
CA PRO A 4 -6.03 6.74 3.70
C PRO A 4 -6.97 6.12 2.68
N ASN A 5 -8.18 6.66 2.58
CA ASN A 5 -9.17 6.20 1.60
C ASN A 5 -8.93 6.82 0.22
N ASP A 6 -8.25 7.96 0.16
CA ASP A 6 -7.93 8.64 -1.09
C ASP A 6 -6.88 7.81 -1.85
N PRO A 7 -7.17 7.36 -3.09
CA PRO A 7 -6.23 6.53 -3.84
C PRO A 7 -4.86 7.20 -4.07
N VAL A 8 -4.83 8.51 -4.31
CA VAL A 8 -3.57 9.23 -4.52
C VAL A 8 -2.76 9.28 -3.23
N MET A 9 -3.42 9.56 -2.12
CA MET A 9 -2.76 9.56 -0.81
C MET A 9 -2.30 8.17 -0.42
N LEU A 10 -3.11 7.16 -0.73
CA LEU A 10 -2.76 5.76 -0.47
C LEU A 10 -1.50 5.38 -1.22
N LEU A 11 -1.41 5.74 -2.49
CA LEU A 11 -0.23 5.45 -3.30
C LEU A 11 1.02 6.10 -2.72
N SER A 12 0.91 7.34 -2.28
CA SER A 12 2.02 8.06 -1.67
C SER A 12 2.50 7.38 -0.39
N VAL A 13 1.56 6.98 0.47
CA VAL A 13 1.89 6.28 1.72
C VAL A 13 2.53 4.93 1.43
N VAL A 14 1.97 4.16 0.48
CA VAL A 14 2.51 2.85 0.12
C VAL A 14 3.94 2.98 -0.41
N ASN A 15 4.19 3.92 -1.31
CA ASN A 15 5.53 4.15 -1.85
C ASN A 15 6.53 4.50 -0.76
N THR A 16 6.13 5.32 0.20
CA THR A 16 6.97 5.70 1.33
C THR A 16 7.30 4.49 2.19
N LEU A 17 6.30 3.67 2.50
CA LEU A 17 6.50 2.47 3.30
C LEU A 17 7.41 1.46 2.60
N LEU A 18 7.23 1.28 1.30
CA LEU A 18 8.06 0.37 0.52
C LEU A 18 9.52 0.80 0.53
N ARG A 19 9.76 2.10 0.47
CA ARG A 19 11.12 2.62 0.48
C ARG A 19 11.76 2.59 1.86
N ASP A 20 11.01 2.96 2.89
CA ASP A 20 11.59 3.22 4.22
C ASP A 20 11.48 2.02 5.16
N ARG A 21 10.46 1.18 5.04
CA ARG A 21 10.19 0.12 6.02
C ARG A 21 10.17 -1.28 5.44
N TYR A 22 9.69 -1.44 4.21
CA TYR A 22 9.51 -2.76 3.59
C TYR A 22 10.23 -2.81 2.25
N GLY A 23 10.73 -3.98 1.90
CA GLY A 23 11.44 -4.15 0.64
C GLY A 23 10.54 -4.41 -0.55
N ASP A 24 9.32 -4.89 -0.30
CA ASP A 24 8.36 -5.21 -1.35
C ASP A 24 6.94 -5.17 -0.82
N LEU A 25 5.99 -5.33 -1.74
CA LEU A 25 4.57 -5.24 -1.41
C LEU A 25 4.11 -6.37 -0.49
N ASP A 26 4.65 -7.56 -0.67
CA ASP A 26 4.31 -8.69 0.20
C ASP A 26 4.72 -8.41 1.65
N ALA A 27 5.92 -7.89 1.84
CA ALA A 27 6.40 -7.55 3.19
C ALA A 27 5.55 -6.46 3.80
N LEU A 28 5.14 -5.47 3.01
CA LEU A 28 4.28 -4.38 3.48
C LEU A 28 2.91 -4.94 3.91
N CYS A 29 2.30 -5.77 3.10
CA CYS A 29 0.99 -6.34 3.41
C CYS A 29 1.05 -7.20 4.68
N ASP A 30 2.10 -7.98 4.84
CA ASP A 30 2.29 -8.81 6.02
C ASP A 30 2.50 -7.94 7.27
N GLY A 31 3.37 -6.95 7.17
CA GLY A 31 3.69 -6.09 8.31
C GLY A 31 2.53 -5.20 8.77
N GLU A 32 1.70 -4.75 7.83
CA GLU A 32 0.55 -3.89 8.13
C GLU A 32 -0.76 -4.68 8.28
N ASP A 33 -0.69 -6.01 8.19
CA ASP A 33 -1.85 -6.90 8.28
C ASP A 33 -2.92 -6.56 7.23
N LEU A 34 -2.47 -6.40 5.99
CA LEU A 34 -3.32 -6.05 4.86
C LEU A 34 -3.44 -7.21 3.88
N GLY A 35 -4.61 -7.36 3.26
CA GLY A 35 -4.78 -8.29 2.16
C GLY A 35 -4.17 -7.71 0.89
N ARG A 36 -3.23 -8.43 0.27
CA ARG A 36 -2.55 -7.93 -0.93
C ARG A 36 -3.54 -7.66 -2.07
N ALA A 37 -4.49 -8.56 -2.28
CA ALA A 37 -5.48 -8.38 -3.34
C ALA A 37 -6.33 -7.13 -3.11
N ALA A 38 -6.72 -6.88 -1.87
CA ALA A 38 -7.50 -5.69 -1.54
C ALA A 38 -6.68 -4.42 -1.77
N LEU A 39 -5.40 -4.43 -1.38
CA LEU A 39 -4.53 -3.29 -1.58
C LEU A 39 -4.28 -3.03 -3.06
N GLU A 40 -4.00 -4.07 -3.83
CA GLU A 40 -3.78 -3.94 -5.27
C GLU A 40 -5.02 -3.41 -5.98
N SER A 41 -6.20 -3.86 -5.56
CA SER A 41 -7.46 -3.37 -6.13
C SER A 41 -7.63 -1.88 -5.90
N ARG A 42 -7.28 -1.39 -4.72
CA ARG A 42 -7.35 0.05 -4.41
C ARG A 42 -6.32 0.85 -5.19
N LEU A 43 -5.10 0.33 -5.31
CA LEU A 43 -4.03 1.00 -6.05
C LEU A 43 -4.31 1.03 -7.55
N ALA A 44 -5.02 0.04 -8.07
CA ALA A 44 -5.37 -0.02 -9.48
C ALA A 44 -6.19 1.20 -9.93
N THR A 45 -6.93 1.83 -9.02
CA THR A 45 -7.74 3.00 -9.34
C THR A 45 -6.88 4.23 -9.71
N VAL A 46 -5.59 4.21 -9.37
CA VAL A 46 -4.66 5.29 -9.72
C VAL A 46 -3.62 4.82 -10.73
N GLY A 47 -3.85 3.67 -11.37
CA GLY A 47 -2.98 3.17 -12.41
C GLY A 47 -1.66 2.57 -11.91
N TYR A 48 -1.66 2.08 -10.71
CA TYR A 48 -0.44 1.51 -10.09
C TYR A 48 0.06 0.25 -10.79
#